data_2760b001afd530a0b827003c11960631
#
_entry.id   2760b001afd530a0b827003c11960631
#
_cell.length_a   1.000
_cell.length_b   1.000
_cell.length_c   1.000
_cell.angle_alpha   90.00
_cell.angle_beta   90.00
_cell.angle_gamma   90.00
#
_symmetry.space_group_name_H-M   'P 1'
#
loop_
_entity.id
_entity.type
_entity.pdbx_description
1 polymer ?
#
loop_
_entity_poly.entity_id
_entity_poly.type
_entity_poly.pdbx_seq_one_letter_code
_entity_poly.pdbx_strand_id
1 'polypeptide(L)'
;GSEMCIRDSLCPLKEPHDYAQEWKRWALSSLPMVPPRFGIKLISNPTYEQQFKVIESLMQNADMIINCGDAGQEGELIQRWVMQKAGAKCPVYRLWISSLTEEAIRDGFQQLKEQTEFNKLYEAGLSRAIGDWLLGMNATRLYTLRYGQNRQVLSIGRVQTPTLALIVNRQAEIENFKPEPYWELKTIYRN
;
A
#
# COMPACT_ATOMS: atom_id res chain seq x y z
N GLY A 1 -10.28 -8.17 5.79
CA GLY A 1 -10.38 -6.89 5.56
C GLY A 1 -9.27 -6.01 5.04
N SER A 2 -7.98 -6.26 5.30
CA SER A 2 -6.92 -5.32 4.87
C SER A 2 -6.61 -5.32 3.38
N GLU A 3 -6.93 -6.39 2.67
CA GLU A 3 -6.71 -6.45 1.21
C GLU A 3 -7.66 -5.57 0.39
N MET A 4 -8.85 -5.26 0.92
CA MET A 4 -9.77 -4.34 0.25
C MET A 4 -9.22 -2.92 0.18
N CYS A 5 -8.52 -2.44 1.22
CA CYS A 5 -8.00 -1.08 1.25
C CYS A 5 -6.96 -0.78 0.17
N ILE A 6 -6.11 -1.75 -0.20
CA ILE A 6 -5.06 -1.56 -1.22
C ILE A 6 -5.63 -1.62 -2.64
N ARG A 7 -6.62 -2.48 -2.88
CA ARG A 7 -7.31 -2.57 -4.18
C ARG A 7 -8.29 -1.43 -4.41
N ASP A 8 -8.85 -0.89 -3.34
CA ASP A 8 -9.96 0.05 -3.40
C ASP A 8 -9.53 1.50 -3.13
N SER A 9 -8.24 1.80 -3.23
CA SER A 9 -7.78 3.18 -3.26
C SER A 9 -8.36 3.87 -4.49
N LEU A 10 -9.28 4.81 -4.27
CA LEU A 10 -9.86 5.63 -5.34
C LEU A 10 -8.80 6.39 -6.14
N CYS A 11 -7.67 6.69 -5.51
CA CYS A 11 -6.61 7.54 -6.05
C CYS A 11 -5.22 6.90 -5.89
N PRO A 12 -4.87 5.85 -6.67
CA PRO A 12 -3.52 5.28 -6.66
C PRO A 12 -2.47 6.22 -7.27
N LEU A 13 -1.19 5.89 -7.12
CA LEU A 13 -0.13 6.52 -7.87
C LEU A 13 -0.34 6.33 -9.38
N LYS A 14 0.07 7.32 -10.15
CA LYS A 14 0.05 7.28 -11.62
C LYS A 14 0.86 6.10 -12.15
N GLU A 15 0.42 5.55 -13.28
CA GLU A 15 1.14 4.50 -13.99
C GLU A 15 2.30 5.07 -14.83
N PRO A 16 3.28 4.23 -15.22
CA PRO A 16 4.42 4.70 -16.00
C PRO A 16 4.05 5.54 -17.22
N HIS A 17 3.05 5.14 -17.98
CA HIS A 17 2.62 5.85 -19.19
C HIS A 17 1.91 7.19 -18.94
N ASP A 18 1.47 7.45 -17.70
CA ASP A 18 0.92 8.75 -17.29
C ASP A 18 2.03 9.81 -17.09
N TYR A 19 3.29 9.37 -16.96
CA TYR A 19 4.46 10.25 -16.83
C TYR A 19 5.18 10.47 -18.17
N ALA A 20 5.35 9.39 -18.95
CA ALA A 20 6.04 9.45 -20.24
C ALA A 20 5.48 8.40 -21.19
N GLN A 21 5.18 8.80 -22.43
CA GLN A 21 4.58 7.91 -23.44
C GLN A 21 5.48 6.73 -23.80
N GLU A 22 6.80 6.92 -23.82
CA GLU A 22 7.76 5.87 -24.08
C GLU A 22 7.70 4.76 -23.02
N TRP A 23 7.25 5.04 -21.80
CA TRP A 23 7.09 4.06 -20.74
C TRP A 23 5.86 3.17 -20.91
N LYS A 24 5.02 3.43 -21.90
CA LYS A 24 3.92 2.53 -22.27
C LYS A 24 4.45 1.22 -22.83
N ARG A 25 5.51 1.29 -23.63
CA ARG A 25 6.17 0.11 -24.20
C ARG A 25 7.23 -0.41 -23.25
N TRP A 26 7.25 -1.72 -23.08
CA TRP A 26 8.29 -2.36 -22.29
C TRP A 26 9.56 -2.50 -23.12
N ALA A 27 10.60 -1.78 -22.77
CA ALA A 27 11.90 -1.81 -23.42
C ALA A 27 13.00 -1.59 -22.38
N LEU A 28 14.14 -2.26 -22.55
CA LEU A 28 15.29 -2.08 -21.65
C LEU A 28 15.83 -0.65 -21.71
N SER A 29 15.75 -0.01 -22.85
CA SER A 29 16.19 1.37 -23.05
C SER A 29 15.37 2.41 -22.28
N SER A 30 14.17 2.05 -21.82
CA SER A 30 13.33 2.94 -21.00
C SER A 30 13.54 2.79 -19.50
N LEU A 31 14.46 1.93 -19.09
CA LEU A 31 14.82 1.70 -17.69
C LEU A 31 16.11 2.47 -17.29
N PRO A 32 16.21 2.99 -16.08
CA PRO A 32 15.18 3.00 -15.03
C PRO A 32 14.11 4.07 -15.26
N MET A 33 12.86 3.73 -14.94
CA MET A 33 11.76 4.68 -14.90
C MET A 33 11.73 5.37 -13.54
N VAL A 34 12.11 6.64 -13.51
CA VAL A 34 12.13 7.45 -12.30
C VAL A 34 11.40 8.76 -12.60
N PRO A 35 10.13 8.90 -12.23
CA PRO A 35 9.40 10.14 -12.42
C PRO A 35 10.06 11.29 -11.63
N PRO A 36 10.15 12.49 -12.18
CA PRO A 36 10.71 13.65 -11.47
C PRO A 36 9.83 14.06 -10.28
N ARG A 37 8.54 13.75 -10.35
CA ARG A 37 7.57 13.96 -9.28
C ARG A 37 6.47 12.92 -9.37
N PHE A 38 6.15 12.28 -8.24
CA PHE A 38 5.04 11.34 -8.17
C PHE A 38 3.71 12.07 -8.06
N GLY A 39 2.70 11.52 -8.70
CA GLY A 39 1.32 12.04 -8.65
C GLY A 39 0.32 10.92 -8.50
N ILE A 40 -0.88 11.28 -8.12
CA ILE A 40 -2.03 10.37 -7.99
C ILE A 40 -3.00 10.56 -9.14
N LYS A 41 -3.75 9.52 -9.48
CA LYS A 41 -4.84 9.58 -10.45
C LYS A 41 -6.09 8.91 -9.88
N LEU A 42 -7.26 9.32 -10.35
CA LEU A 42 -8.49 8.59 -10.08
C LEU A 42 -8.51 7.32 -10.93
N ILE A 43 -8.97 6.22 -10.36
CA ILE A 43 -9.18 4.98 -11.12
C ILE A 43 -10.24 5.23 -12.19
N SER A 44 -9.93 4.88 -13.44
CA SER A 44 -10.85 4.98 -14.58
C SER A 44 -11.89 3.84 -14.50
N ASN A 45 -12.88 4.02 -13.65
CA ASN A 45 -14.01 3.12 -13.51
C ASN A 45 -15.25 3.96 -13.19
N PRO A 46 -16.36 3.80 -13.94
CA PRO A 46 -17.56 4.63 -13.78
C PRO A 46 -18.10 4.64 -12.35
N THR A 47 -18.07 3.51 -11.65
CA THR A 47 -18.53 3.42 -10.25
C THR A 47 -17.66 4.23 -9.31
N TYR A 48 -16.33 4.13 -9.44
CA TYR A 48 -15.39 4.91 -8.63
C TYR A 48 -15.43 6.41 -8.97
N GLU A 49 -15.60 6.75 -10.24
CA GLU A 49 -15.75 8.14 -10.67
C GLU A 49 -17.02 8.76 -10.10
N GLN A 50 -18.13 8.03 -10.10
CA GLN A 50 -19.39 8.48 -9.50
C GLN A 50 -19.24 8.65 -7.99
N GLN A 51 -18.66 7.68 -7.31
CA GLN A 51 -18.41 7.75 -5.86
C GLN A 51 -17.48 8.92 -5.53
N PHE A 52 -16.44 9.12 -6.30
CA PHE A 52 -15.51 10.24 -6.09
C PHE A 52 -16.19 11.60 -6.25
N LYS A 53 -17.05 11.77 -7.25
CA LYS A 53 -17.82 13.03 -7.42
C LYS A 53 -18.69 13.37 -6.20
N VAL A 54 -19.29 12.35 -5.59
CA VAL A 54 -20.07 12.55 -4.34
C VAL A 54 -19.14 13.01 -3.21
N ILE A 55 -18.00 12.30 -3.02
CA ILE A 55 -17.01 12.64 -2.00
C ILE A 55 -16.45 14.06 -2.24
N GLU A 56 -16.09 14.40 -3.46
CA GLU A 56 -15.59 15.72 -3.85
C GLU A 56 -16.59 16.83 -3.50
N SER A 57 -17.86 16.64 -3.90
CA SER A 57 -18.92 17.60 -3.60
C SER A 57 -19.14 17.79 -2.09
N LEU A 58 -19.13 16.70 -1.32
CA LEU A 58 -19.28 16.77 0.14
C LEU A 58 -18.08 17.46 0.80
N MET A 59 -16.85 17.12 0.39
CA MET A 59 -15.63 17.72 0.96
C MET A 59 -15.47 19.20 0.63
N GLN A 60 -15.91 19.62 -0.54
CA GLN A 60 -15.86 21.04 -0.93
C GLN A 60 -16.84 21.92 -0.17
N ASN A 61 -17.94 21.34 0.33
CA ASN A 61 -18.99 22.04 1.07
C ASN A 61 -18.95 21.75 2.59
N ALA A 62 -17.97 21.00 3.06
CA ALA A 62 -17.85 20.68 4.47
C ALA A 62 -17.15 21.81 5.25
N ASP A 63 -17.64 22.10 6.45
CA ASP A 63 -16.98 23.00 7.40
C ASP A 63 -15.79 22.33 8.09
N MET A 64 -15.83 20.99 8.20
CA MET A 64 -14.82 20.18 8.86
C MET A 64 -14.87 18.75 8.30
N ILE A 65 -13.72 18.10 8.22
CA ILE A 65 -13.60 16.69 7.85
C ILE A 65 -13.03 15.91 9.04
N ILE A 66 -13.63 14.76 9.35
CA ILE A 66 -13.07 13.79 10.28
C ILE A 66 -12.59 12.58 9.50
N ASN A 67 -11.27 12.38 9.49
CA ASN A 67 -10.63 11.24 8.87
C ASN A 67 -10.75 10.02 9.79
N CYS A 68 -11.60 9.07 9.42
CA CYS A 68 -11.86 7.82 10.14
C CYS A 68 -11.19 6.60 9.48
N GLY A 69 -10.19 6.79 8.63
CA GLY A 69 -9.45 5.69 8.01
C GLY A 69 -8.73 4.82 9.04
N ASP A 70 -8.32 3.62 8.62
CA ASP A 70 -7.63 2.69 9.51
C ASP A 70 -6.42 3.32 10.20
N ALA A 71 -6.19 2.93 11.46
CA ALA A 71 -5.07 3.41 12.27
C ALA A 71 -3.75 2.78 11.78
N GLY A 72 -3.15 3.36 10.74
CA GLY A 72 -1.94 2.87 10.11
C GLY A 72 -1.46 3.74 8.96
N GLN A 73 -0.26 3.44 8.44
CA GLN A 73 0.35 4.17 7.33
C GLN A 73 -0.52 4.17 6.07
N GLU A 74 -1.13 3.03 5.73
CA GLU A 74 -1.93 2.87 4.52
C GLU A 74 -3.26 3.62 4.63
N GLY A 75 -3.95 3.48 5.77
CA GLY A 75 -5.20 4.22 6.01
C GLY A 75 -5.00 5.74 5.96
N GLU A 76 -3.91 6.22 6.56
CA GLU A 76 -3.56 7.64 6.51
C GLU A 76 -3.24 8.10 5.08
N LEU A 77 -2.46 7.33 4.32
CA LEU A 77 -2.08 7.64 2.95
C LEU A 77 -3.30 7.71 2.01
N ILE A 78 -4.16 6.68 2.04
CA ILE A 78 -5.35 6.59 1.19
C ILE A 78 -6.28 7.77 1.43
N GLN A 79 -6.59 8.07 2.70
CA GLN A 79 -7.50 9.15 3.04
C GLN A 79 -6.94 10.52 2.62
N ARG A 80 -5.65 10.78 2.83
CA ARG A 80 -5.03 12.04 2.40
C ARG A 80 -5.00 12.20 0.90
N TRP A 81 -4.77 11.14 0.15
CA TRP A 81 -4.82 11.19 -1.32
C TRP A 81 -6.21 11.51 -1.83
N VAL A 82 -7.26 10.94 -1.22
CA VAL A 82 -8.65 11.27 -1.57
C VAL A 82 -8.95 12.75 -1.25
N MET A 83 -8.61 13.22 -0.06
CA MET A 83 -8.80 14.63 0.32
C MET A 83 -8.02 15.60 -0.57
N GLN A 84 -6.76 15.25 -0.90
CA GLN A 84 -5.94 16.03 -1.81
C GLN A 84 -6.55 16.09 -3.22
N LYS A 85 -7.04 14.96 -3.73
CA LYS A 85 -7.66 14.88 -5.06
C LYS A 85 -8.99 15.64 -5.12
N ALA A 86 -9.78 15.59 -4.04
CA ALA A 86 -11.04 16.31 -3.89
C ALA A 86 -10.84 17.82 -3.66
N GLY A 87 -9.61 18.27 -3.37
CA GLY A 87 -9.32 19.68 -3.11
C GLY A 87 -9.94 20.20 -1.80
N ALA A 88 -10.00 19.37 -0.78
CA ALA A 88 -10.50 19.74 0.55
C ALA A 88 -9.70 20.91 1.14
N LYS A 89 -10.40 21.94 1.66
CA LYS A 89 -9.79 23.16 2.20
C LYS A 89 -10.11 23.41 3.67
N CYS A 90 -11.11 22.72 4.20
CA CYS A 90 -11.55 22.86 5.59
C CYS A 90 -10.59 22.16 6.56
N PRO A 91 -10.67 22.46 7.88
CA PRO A 91 -9.90 21.75 8.90
C PRO A 91 -10.19 20.25 8.87
N VAL A 92 -9.13 19.45 9.07
CA VAL A 92 -9.22 17.98 9.09
C VAL A 92 -8.74 17.46 10.43
N TYR A 93 -9.58 16.67 11.07
CA TYR A 93 -9.27 15.97 12.31
C TYR A 93 -9.15 14.47 12.06
N ARG A 94 -8.44 13.79 12.93
CA ARG A 94 -8.16 12.36 12.86
C ARG A 94 -8.80 11.62 14.01
N LEU A 95 -9.70 10.70 13.69
CA LEU A 95 -10.16 9.68 14.62
C LEU A 95 -9.14 8.54 14.61
N TRP A 96 -8.42 8.35 15.72
CA TRP A 96 -7.40 7.31 15.85
C TRP A 96 -7.83 6.28 16.88
N ILE A 97 -8.37 5.18 16.42
CA ILE A 97 -8.84 4.07 17.26
C ILE A 97 -8.33 2.74 16.73
N SER A 98 -8.04 1.78 17.62
CA SER A 98 -7.62 0.42 17.28
C SER A 98 -8.73 -0.62 17.50
N SER A 99 -9.86 -0.19 18.07
CA SER A 99 -11.03 -1.03 18.32
C SER A 99 -12.29 -0.38 17.77
N LEU A 100 -13.23 -1.19 17.28
CA LEU A 100 -14.52 -0.74 16.76
C LEU A 100 -15.68 -0.97 17.76
N THR A 101 -15.38 -1.11 19.06
CA THR A 101 -16.41 -1.13 20.09
C THR A 101 -17.07 0.23 20.20
N GLU A 102 -18.33 0.26 20.60
CA GLU A 102 -19.09 1.51 20.78
C GLU A 102 -18.40 2.48 21.73
N GLU A 103 -17.85 1.97 22.84
CA GLU A 103 -17.09 2.74 23.82
C GLU A 103 -15.84 3.37 23.18
N ALA A 104 -15.01 2.59 22.49
CA ALA A 104 -13.80 3.09 21.83
C ALA A 104 -14.12 4.14 20.77
N ILE A 105 -15.23 4.00 20.05
CA ILE A 105 -15.69 4.98 19.06
C ILE A 105 -16.10 6.29 19.76
N ARG A 106 -16.90 6.22 20.82
CA ARG A 106 -17.33 7.40 21.59
C ARG A 106 -16.15 8.17 22.16
N ASP A 107 -15.23 7.46 22.81
CA ASP A 107 -14.04 8.06 23.40
C ASP A 107 -13.13 8.67 22.32
N GLY A 108 -12.99 7.99 21.20
CA GLY A 108 -12.22 8.48 20.06
C GLY A 108 -12.77 9.80 19.49
N PHE A 109 -14.09 9.93 19.38
CA PHE A 109 -14.71 11.18 18.94
C PHE A 109 -14.58 12.33 19.94
N GLN A 110 -14.43 12.04 21.23
CA GLN A 110 -14.12 13.05 22.25
C GLN A 110 -12.66 13.50 22.23
N GLN A 111 -11.77 12.68 21.63
CA GLN A 111 -10.32 12.89 21.61
C GLN A 111 -9.77 12.99 20.18
N LEU A 112 -10.49 13.68 19.31
CA LEU A 112 -10.05 13.94 17.93
C LEU A 112 -8.71 14.68 17.95
N LYS A 113 -7.79 14.24 17.09
CA LYS A 113 -6.46 14.83 16.94
C LYS A 113 -6.39 15.66 15.67
N GLU A 114 -5.51 16.64 15.64
CA GLU A 114 -5.25 17.35 14.39
C GLU A 114 -4.53 16.43 13.39
N GLN A 115 -4.91 16.52 12.12
CA GLN A 115 -4.28 15.72 11.07
C GLN A 115 -2.78 15.99 10.95
N THR A 116 -2.31 17.16 11.32
CA THR A 116 -0.89 17.56 11.30
C THR A 116 0.00 16.69 12.18
N GLU A 117 -0.52 16.15 13.28
CA GLU A 117 0.21 15.22 14.16
C GLU A 117 0.64 13.94 13.42
N PHE A 118 -0.06 13.59 12.35
CA PHE A 118 0.18 12.37 11.56
C PHE A 118 1.00 12.62 10.28
N ASN A 119 1.64 13.78 10.13
CA ASN A 119 2.42 14.11 8.94
C ASN A 119 3.57 13.13 8.72
N LYS A 120 4.31 12.76 9.76
CA LYS A 120 5.40 11.78 9.67
C LYS A 120 4.90 10.39 9.28
N LEU A 121 3.71 10.00 9.74
CA LEU A 121 3.09 8.74 9.37
C LEU A 121 2.70 8.73 7.88
N TYR A 122 2.12 9.83 7.41
CA TYR A 122 1.82 10.04 6.00
C TYR A 122 3.08 9.98 5.11
N GLU A 123 4.14 10.67 5.51
CA GLU A 123 5.42 10.68 4.78
C GLU A 123 6.03 9.28 4.72
N ALA A 124 5.95 8.52 5.80
CA ALA A 124 6.40 7.12 5.82
C ALA A 124 5.57 6.24 4.86
N GLY A 125 4.25 6.39 4.87
CA GLY A 125 3.35 5.71 3.94
C GLY A 125 3.62 6.07 2.48
N LEU A 126 3.81 7.35 2.20
CA LEU A 126 4.14 7.87 0.87
C LEU A 126 5.49 7.34 0.37
N SER A 127 6.51 7.38 1.22
CA SER A 127 7.85 6.86 0.88
C SER A 127 7.81 5.37 0.56
N ARG A 128 7.03 4.61 1.32
CA ARG A 128 6.80 3.19 1.06
C ARG A 128 6.10 2.97 -0.28
N ALA A 129 5.03 3.70 -0.57
CA ALA A 129 4.29 3.57 -1.83
C ALA A 129 5.16 3.91 -3.05
N ILE A 130 5.99 4.96 -2.95
CA ILE A 130 6.95 5.34 -3.98
C ILE A 130 8.03 4.26 -4.16
N GLY A 131 8.58 3.75 -3.07
CA GLY A 131 9.57 2.65 -3.10
C GLY A 131 9.01 1.38 -3.74
N ASP A 132 7.79 0.99 -3.38
CA ASP A 132 7.09 -0.17 -3.96
C ASP A 132 6.81 0.05 -5.47
N TRP A 133 6.44 1.27 -5.89
CA TRP A 133 6.28 1.61 -7.30
C TRP A 133 7.60 1.54 -8.06
N LEU A 134 8.66 2.17 -7.54
CA LEU A 134 9.99 2.17 -8.18
C LEU A 134 10.53 0.75 -8.34
N LEU A 135 10.50 -0.04 -7.27
CA LEU A 135 10.96 -1.42 -7.32
C LEU A 135 10.08 -2.27 -8.25
N GLY A 136 8.77 -2.25 -8.02
CA GLY A 136 7.83 -3.09 -8.73
C GLY A 136 7.82 -2.84 -10.23
N MET A 137 7.75 -1.57 -10.66
CA MET A 137 7.70 -1.22 -12.07
C MET A 137 9.01 -1.49 -12.79
N ASN A 138 10.15 -1.13 -12.21
CA ASN A 138 11.45 -1.29 -12.85
C ASN A 138 11.93 -2.74 -12.83
N ALA A 139 11.92 -3.39 -11.68
CA ALA A 139 12.42 -4.76 -11.55
C ALA A 139 11.53 -5.76 -12.31
N THR A 140 10.22 -5.63 -12.23
CA THR A 140 9.30 -6.50 -13.00
C THR A 140 9.58 -6.41 -14.51
N ARG A 141 9.73 -5.22 -15.05
CA ARG A 141 10.04 -5.05 -16.48
C ARG A 141 11.42 -5.58 -16.85
N LEU A 142 12.43 -5.27 -16.03
CA LEU A 142 13.79 -5.75 -16.25
C LEU A 142 13.86 -7.28 -16.30
N TYR A 143 13.33 -7.93 -15.26
CA TYR A 143 13.36 -9.38 -15.17
C TYR A 143 12.50 -10.05 -16.24
N THR A 144 11.32 -9.51 -16.52
CA THR A 144 10.46 -10.02 -17.60
C THR A 144 11.14 -9.93 -18.95
N LEU A 145 11.78 -8.80 -19.28
CA LEU A 145 12.47 -8.61 -20.56
C LEU A 145 13.74 -9.47 -20.70
N ARG A 146 14.42 -9.75 -19.58
CA ARG A 146 15.66 -10.54 -19.57
C ARG A 146 15.43 -12.03 -19.51
N TYR A 147 14.46 -12.47 -18.72
CA TYR A 147 14.31 -13.86 -18.32
C TYR A 147 12.91 -14.42 -18.59
N GLY A 148 11.93 -13.58 -18.91
CA GLY A 148 10.58 -14.02 -19.22
C GLY A 148 10.53 -14.85 -20.49
N GLN A 149 9.91 -16.03 -20.41
CA GLN A 149 9.65 -16.92 -21.53
C GLN A 149 8.17 -16.91 -21.87
N ASN A 150 7.82 -17.13 -23.12
CA ASN A 150 6.44 -17.31 -23.59
C ASN A 150 5.47 -16.20 -23.12
N ARG A 151 5.92 -14.94 -23.08
CA ARG A 151 5.15 -13.77 -22.62
C ARG A 151 4.75 -13.82 -21.14
N GLN A 152 5.41 -14.64 -20.33
CA GLN A 152 5.18 -14.70 -18.90
C GLN A 152 5.78 -13.48 -18.22
N VAL A 153 4.96 -12.77 -17.45
CA VAL A 153 5.41 -11.65 -16.62
C VAL A 153 6.03 -12.19 -15.33
N LEU A 154 7.28 -11.80 -15.08
CA LEU A 154 7.99 -12.10 -13.84
C LEU A 154 7.81 -10.94 -12.87
N SER A 155 6.77 -11.02 -12.07
CA SER A 155 6.46 -9.98 -11.07
C SER A 155 7.50 -9.96 -9.95
N ILE A 156 8.07 -8.79 -9.71
CA ILE A 156 8.99 -8.54 -8.60
C ILE A 156 8.35 -7.52 -7.66
N GLY A 157 8.41 -7.80 -6.38
CA GLY A 157 7.85 -6.90 -5.36
C GLY A 157 8.47 -7.12 -4.00
N ARG A 158 8.38 -6.12 -3.16
CA ARG A 158 9.00 -6.09 -1.83
C ARG A 158 8.47 -7.18 -0.89
N VAL A 159 7.23 -7.61 -1.06
CA VAL A 159 6.62 -8.66 -0.23
C VAL A 159 6.61 -10.00 -0.95
N GLN A 160 6.08 -10.04 -2.17
CA GLN A 160 5.88 -11.29 -2.90
C GLN A 160 7.19 -12.02 -3.22
N THR A 161 8.26 -11.30 -3.58
CA THR A 161 9.54 -11.93 -3.93
C THR A 161 10.24 -12.56 -2.72
N PRO A 162 10.39 -11.89 -1.58
CA PRO A 162 10.91 -12.53 -0.37
C PRO A 162 10.04 -13.69 0.12
N THR A 163 8.71 -13.59 0.02
CA THR A 163 7.80 -14.68 0.40
C THR A 163 8.04 -15.92 -0.47
N LEU A 164 8.16 -15.73 -1.79
CA LEU A 164 8.51 -16.83 -2.70
C LEU A 164 9.89 -17.42 -2.38
N ALA A 165 10.87 -16.56 -2.07
CA ALA A 165 12.20 -17.02 -1.69
C ALA A 165 12.20 -17.90 -0.43
N LEU A 166 11.38 -17.57 0.58
CA LEU A 166 11.22 -18.42 1.76
C LEU A 166 10.69 -19.80 1.42
N ILE A 167 9.71 -19.88 0.51
CA ILE A 167 9.13 -21.16 0.07
C ILE A 167 10.18 -21.98 -0.69
N VAL A 168 10.90 -21.36 -1.62
CA VAL A 168 11.95 -22.03 -2.42
C VAL A 168 13.08 -22.51 -1.53
N ASN A 169 13.55 -21.69 -0.57
CA ASN A 169 14.58 -22.08 0.38
C ASN A 169 14.12 -23.26 1.25
N ARG A 170 12.87 -23.20 1.72
CA ARG A 170 12.31 -24.31 2.50
C ARG A 170 12.21 -25.61 1.71
N GLN A 171 11.85 -25.53 0.44
CA GLN A 171 11.82 -26.69 -0.43
C GLN A 171 13.24 -27.30 -0.59
N ALA A 172 14.24 -26.45 -0.81
CA ALA A 172 15.63 -26.90 -0.90
C ALA A 172 16.13 -27.53 0.41
N GLU A 173 15.75 -27.00 1.57
CA GLU A 173 16.05 -27.60 2.88
C GLU A 173 15.43 -29.01 3.02
N ILE A 174 14.18 -29.17 2.58
CA ILE A 174 13.49 -30.48 2.62
C ILE A 174 14.18 -31.49 1.70
N GLU A 175 14.52 -31.10 0.48
CA GLU A 175 15.18 -31.98 -0.50
C GLU A 175 16.59 -32.37 -0.06
N ASN A 176 17.32 -31.52 0.63
CA ASN A 176 18.66 -31.75 1.12
C ASN A 176 18.71 -32.23 2.59
N PHE A 177 17.55 -32.50 3.20
CA PHE A 177 17.47 -32.88 4.59
C PHE A 177 18.23 -34.15 4.89
N LYS A 178 19.14 -34.09 5.87
CA LYS A 178 19.85 -35.25 6.43
C LYS A 178 19.40 -35.43 7.86
N PRO A 179 18.82 -36.60 8.20
CA PRO A 179 18.44 -36.88 9.58
C PRO A 179 19.64 -36.87 10.50
N GLU A 180 19.57 -36.10 11.57
CA GLU A 180 20.57 -36.11 12.64
C GLU A 180 19.92 -36.61 13.92
N PRO A 181 20.54 -37.54 14.68
CA PRO A 181 20.01 -37.97 15.96
C PRO A 181 20.12 -36.84 16.98
N TYR A 182 19.07 -36.65 17.74
CA TYR A 182 19.04 -35.68 18.82
C TYR A 182 18.45 -36.31 20.09
N TRP A 183 18.75 -35.72 21.25
CA TRP A 183 18.28 -36.16 22.53
C TRP A 183 17.35 -35.11 23.13
N GLU A 184 16.21 -35.57 23.65
CA GLU A 184 15.24 -34.71 24.32
C GLU A 184 15.22 -35.06 25.80
N LEU A 185 15.53 -34.09 26.69
CA LEU A 185 15.43 -34.27 28.15
C LEU A 185 14.07 -33.72 28.61
N LYS A 186 13.26 -34.62 29.20
CA LYS A 186 11.97 -34.26 29.80
C LYS A 186 12.04 -34.44 31.30
N THR A 187 11.65 -33.43 32.08
CA THR A 187 11.50 -33.47 33.53
C THR A 187 10.06 -33.24 33.92
N ILE A 188 9.58 -34.04 34.87
CA ILE A 188 8.24 -33.91 35.46
C ILE A 188 8.39 -33.40 36.85
N TYR A 189 7.84 -32.23 37.14
CA TYR A 189 7.78 -31.69 38.48
C TYR A 189 6.44 -32.11 39.13
N ARG A 190 6.51 -32.62 40.35
CA ARG A 190 5.32 -32.80 41.20
C ARG A 190 5.27 -31.69 42.22
N ASN A 191 4.13 -31.00 42.29
CA ASN A 191 3.80 -30.12 43.41
C ASN A 191 3.41 -30.94 44.62
#